data_0fd5d7bd680ec291b02307d110fc1076
#
_entry.id   0fd5d7bd680ec291b02307d110fc1076
#
_cell.length_a   1.000
_cell.length_b   1.000
_cell.length_c   1.000
_cell.angle_alpha   90.00
_cell.angle_beta   90.00
_cell.angle_gamma   90.00
#
_symmetry.space_group_name_H-M   'P 1'
#
loop_
_entity.id
_entity.type
_entity.pdbx_description
1 polymer ?
#
loop_
_entity_poly.entity_id
_entity_poly.type
_entity_poly.pdbx_seq_one_letter_code
_entity_poly.pdbx_strand_id
1 'polypeptide(L)'
;MIPQYYIQEWYEQVPWNTDAMVEQDLIICKALVCIFNDEFLASQLAFRGGTALHKLYLTPQSRYSEDIDLVQIHPGPIKPILFRLGEVLSWLPDKVTKQKRYNNTMFFRMESEVPPVQPLRLKIEINCYEHFNVLGLQKMPFEVHNSWFSGKCEITTYTLNELIGTKLRALYQRKKGRDLFDLQVALESGKIDVARVLECYQKYMEFVVEKVPTYKQFVQNMELKLQTPEFLGDMDILLRGGAERFNPNRAYELVKKTFIDLMPGSRD
;
A
#
# COMPACT_ATOMS: atom_id res chain seq x y z
N MET A 1 13.69 18.23 9.40
CA MET A 1 13.51 17.22 10.47
C MET A 1 14.64 16.19 10.44
N ILE A 2 14.98 15.68 9.29
CA ILE A 2 16.08 14.72 9.09
C ILE A 2 17.21 15.45 8.38
N PRO A 3 18.39 15.69 9.01
CA PRO A 3 19.50 16.37 8.34
C PRO A 3 19.84 15.77 6.98
N GLN A 4 20.14 16.62 6.00
CA GLN A 4 20.32 16.26 4.59
C GLN A 4 21.28 15.07 4.37
N TYR A 5 22.35 14.98 5.19
CA TYR A 5 23.30 13.87 5.11
C TYR A 5 22.62 12.49 5.23
N TYR A 6 21.67 12.33 6.15
CA TYR A 6 20.97 11.06 6.35
C TYR A 6 19.97 10.76 5.26
N ILE A 7 19.38 11.79 4.63
CA ILE A 7 18.51 11.64 3.47
C ILE A 7 19.31 11.12 2.28
N GLN A 8 20.52 11.64 2.07
CA GLN A 8 21.40 11.17 1.00
C GLN A 8 21.93 9.76 1.22
N GLU A 9 22.25 9.38 2.48
CA GLU A 9 22.56 8.00 2.83
C GLU A 9 21.39 7.06 2.47
N TRP A 10 20.13 7.47 2.74
CA TRP A 10 18.96 6.68 2.42
C TRP A 10 18.68 6.61 0.93
N TYR A 11 19.04 7.64 0.18
CA TYR A 11 18.90 7.67 -1.28
C TYR A 11 19.58 6.51 -1.99
N GLU A 12 20.70 6.00 -1.47
CA GLU A 12 21.39 4.85 -2.02
C GLU A 12 20.52 3.56 -1.98
N GLN A 13 19.63 3.44 -1.02
CA GLN A 13 18.73 2.30 -0.87
C GLN A 13 17.43 2.49 -1.64
N VAL A 14 16.90 3.72 -1.70
CA VAL A 14 15.62 4.05 -2.33
C VAL A 14 15.75 5.29 -3.22
N PRO A 15 16.25 5.15 -4.45
CA PRO A 15 16.54 6.28 -5.34
C PRO A 15 15.23 6.85 -5.93
N TRP A 16 14.43 7.51 -5.09
CA TRP A 16 13.23 8.23 -5.52
C TRP A 16 13.59 9.52 -6.25
N ASN A 17 12.63 10.07 -7.00
CA ASN A 17 12.86 11.21 -7.89
C ASN A 17 13.23 12.52 -7.18
N THR A 18 12.89 12.67 -5.89
CA THR A 18 13.16 13.87 -5.10
C THR A 18 13.62 13.52 -3.68
N ASP A 19 14.46 14.40 -3.09
CA ASP A 19 14.89 14.26 -1.69
C ASP A 19 13.70 14.24 -0.73
N ALA A 20 12.63 14.98 -1.01
CA ALA A 20 11.40 14.97 -0.24
C ALA A 20 10.74 13.58 -0.20
N MET A 21 10.74 12.85 -1.32
CA MET A 21 10.25 11.46 -1.37
C MET A 21 11.14 10.51 -0.58
N VAL A 22 12.47 10.71 -0.65
CA VAL A 22 13.44 9.90 0.10
C VAL A 22 13.29 10.15 1.60
N GLU A 23 13.15 11.40 2.01
CA GLU A 23 12.90 11.78 3.41
C GLU A 23 11.60 11.17 3.93
N GLN A 24 10.51 11.29 3.18
CA GLN A 24 9.23 10.71 3.57
C GLN A 24 9.28 9.18 3.65
N ASP A 25 10.00 8.52 2.76
CA ASP A 25 10.20 7.06 2.80
C ASP A 25 10.92 6.61 4.08
N LEU A 26 11.97 7.33 4.49
CA LEU A 26 12.69 7.07 5.74
C LEU A 26 11.81 7.30 6.98
N ILE A 27 10.98 8.35 6.97
CA ILE A 27 9.97 8.62 8.01
C ILE A 27 8.98 7.46 8.10
N ILE A 28 8.46 6.96 6.98
CA ILE A 28 7.56 5.81 6.92
C ILE A 28 8.24 4.57 7.52
N CYS A 29 9.49 4.32 7.15
CA CYS A 29 10.23 3.16 7.66
C CYS A 29 10.39 3.22 9.18
N LYS A 30 10.78 4.36 9.74
CA LYS A 30 10.86 4.55 11.20
C LYS A 30 9.49 4.41 11.86
N ALA A 31 8.43 4.98 11.28
CA ALA A 31 7.08 4.86 11.82
C ALA A 31 6.62 3.39 11.89
N LEU A 32 6.87 2.60 10.85
CA LEU A 32 6.56 1.16 10.84
C LEU A 32 7.31 0.40 11.95
N VAL A 33 8.61 0.65 12.13
CA VAL A 33 9.38 0.03 13.21
C VAL A 33 8.82 0.42 14.58
N CYS A 34 8.47 1.70 14.79
CA CYS A 34 7.88 2.14 16.05
C CYS A 34 6.51 1.51 16.32
N ILE A 35 5.64 1.43 15.29
CA ILE A 35 4.29 0.84 15.41
C ILE A 35 4.36 -0.64 15.75
N PHE A 36 5.18 -1.41 15.04
CA PHE A 36 5.20 -2.87 15.18
C PHE A 36 6.14 -3.40 16.29
N ASN A 37 6.94 -2.52 16.91
CA ASN A 37 7.63 -2.82 18.18
C ASN A 37 6.79 -2.48 19.42
N ASP A 38 5.67 -1.79 19.26
CA ASP A 38 4.69 -1.62 20.34
C ASP A 38 3.78 -2.85 20.41
N GLU A 39 3.85 -3.61 21.50
CA GLU A 39 3.13 -4.88 21.67
C GLU A 39 1.61 -4.73 21.51
N PHE A 40 1.05 -3.64 22.02
CA PHE A 40 -0.39 -3.39 21.87
C PHE A 40 -0.76 -3.14 20.42
N LEU A 41 -0.07 -2.22 19.73
CA LEU A 41 -0.37 -1.90 18.33
C LEU A 41 -0.12 -3.09 17.42
N ALA A 42 0.97 -3.83 17.61
CA ALA A 42 1.29 -5.04 16.84
C ALA A 42 0.24 -6.15 17.02
N SER A 43 -0.43 -6.23 18.18
CA SER A 43 -1.53 -7.17 18.40
C SER A 43 -2.86 -6.74 17.80
N GLN A 44 -3.04 -5.45 17.52
CA GLN A 44 -4.31 -4.88 17.06
C GLN A 44 -4.33 -4.56 15.55
N LEU A 45 -3.17 -4.43 14.91
CA LEU A 45 -3.04 -3.88 13.57
C LEU A 45 -2.32 -4.84 12.62
N ALA A 46 -2.82 -4.92 11.39
CA ALA A 46 -2.12 -5.56 10.27
C ALA A 46 -1.83 -4.52 9.17
N PHE A 47 -0.62 -4.56 8.62
CA PHE A 47 -0.17 -3.68 7.54
C PHE A 47 -0.62 -4.21 6.19
N ARG A 48 -1.14 -3.33 5.33
CA ARG A 48 -1.59 -3.67 3.97
C ARG A 48 -1.34 -2.54 2.98
N GLY A 49 -1.95 -2.63 1.81
CA GLY A 49 -1.90 -1.59 0.78
C GLY A 49 -0.64 -1.62 -0.07
N GLY A 50 -0.44 -0.54 -0.83
CA GLY A 50 0.70 -0.43 -1.75
C GLY A 50 2.04 -0.40 -1.04
N THR A 51 2.12 0.31 0.09
CA THR A 51 3.37 0.41 0.87
C THR A 51 3.77 -0.95 1.45
N ALA A 52 2.83 -1.72 1.99
CA ALA A 52 3.11 -3.08 2.47
C ALA A 52 3.61 -3.99 1.33
N LEU A 53 2.94 -3.93 0.17
CA LEU A 53 3.29 -4.72 -1.00
C LEU A 53 4.74 -4.46 -1.44
N HIS A 54 5.12 -3.19 -1.58
CA HIS A 54 6.45 -2.82 -2.09
C HIS A 54 7.57 -2.93 -1.04
N LYS A 55 7.27 -2.73 0.25
CA LYS A 55 8.28 -2.84 1.30
C LYS A 55 8.55 -4.27 1.74
N LEU A 56 7.55 -5.16 1.67
CA LEU A 56 7.67 -6.50 2.21
C LEU A 56 7.82 -7.60 1.14
N TYR A 57 7.31 -7.40 -0.07
CA TYR A 57 7.23 -8.48 -1.07
C TYR A 57 7.88 -8.17 -2.41
N LEU A 58 7.77 -6.93 -2.90
CA LEU A 58 8.29 -6.52 -4.20
C LEU A 58 9.56 -5.68 -4.02
N THR A 59 10.62 -6.35 -3.58
CA THR A 59 11.94 -5.74 -3.38
C THR A 59 12.89 -6.06 -4.55
N PRO A 60 13.67 -5.08 -5.05
CA PRO A 60 13.65 -3.67 -4.69
C PRO A 60 12.34 -2.99 -5.08
N GLN A 61 11.92 -1.97 -4.29
CA GLN A 61 10.66 -1.27 -4.52
C GLN A 61 10.60 -0.69 -5.93
N SER A 62 9.54 -1.02 -6.68
CA SER A 62 9.40 -0.62 -8.09
C SER A 62 8.80 0.77 -8.26
N ARG A 63 8.08 1.26 -7.25
CA ARG A 63 7.47 2.58 -7.20
C ARG A 63 7.43 3.15 -5.80
N TYR A 64 7.35 4.46 -5.72
CA TYR A 64 7.10 5.20 -4.49
C TYR A 64 5.70 4.95 -3.93
N SER A 65 5.58 4.92 -2.60
CA SER A 65 4.32 4.81 -1.88
C SER A 65 4.41 5.56 -0.56
N GLU A 66 3.43 6.42 -0.27
CA GLU A 66 3.52 7.48 0.74
C GLU A 66 2.61 7.28 1.97
N ASP A 67 1.67 6.34 1.92
CA ASP A 67 0.70 6.11 2.98
C ASP A 67 1.01 4.83 3.77
N ILE A 68 0.66 4.80 5.05
CA ILE A 68 0.62 3.59 5.87
C ILE A 68 -0.85 3.15 5.98
N ASP A 69 -1.19 2.07 5.29
CA ASP A 69 -2.53 1.47 5.35
C ASP A 69 -2.55 0.31 6.35
N LEU A 70 -3.39 0.42 7.37
CA LEU A 70 -3.55 -0.56 8.42
C LEU A 70 -4.98 -1.10 8.47
N VAL A 71 -5.15 -2.29 9.03
CA VAL A 71 -6.45 -2.86 9.36
C VAL A 71 -6.46 -3.17 10.85
N GLN A 72 -7.54 -2.81 11.51
CA GLN A 72 -7.81 -3.29 12.86
C GLN A 72 -8.20 -4.77 12.77
N ILE A 73 -7.38 -5.66 13.34
CA ILE A 73 -7.52 -7.12 13.22
C ILE A 73 -8.81 -7.61 13.91
N HIS A 74 -9.09 -7.10 15.09
CA HIS A 74 -10.25 -7.50 15.89
C HIS A 74 -11.27 -6.35 16.01
N PRO A 75 -12.58 -6.63 15.88
CA PRO A 75 -13.60 -5.63 16.14
C PRO A 75 -13.48 -5.07 17.57
N GLY A 76 -13.56 -3.76 17.70
CA GLY A 76 -13.47 -3.09 19.00
C GLY A 76 -13.33 -1.58 18.91
N PRO A 77 -13.25 -0.90 20.06
CA PRO A 77 -13.10 0.56 20.09
C PRO A 77 -11.78 0.99 19.46
N ILE A 78 -11.83 1.90 18.50
CA ILE A 78 -10.63 2.43 17.83
C ILE A 78 -9.85 3.46 18.67
N LYS A 79 -10.51 4.12 19.64
CA LYS A 79 -9.88 5.20 20.42
C LYS A 79 -8.58 4.79 21.13
N PRO A 80 -8.48 3.62 21.80
CA PRO A 80 -7.23 3.19 22.42
C PRO A 80 -6.08 3.04 21.41
N ILE A 81 -6.37 2.52 20.22
CA ILE A 81 -5.40 2.36 19.13
C ILE A 81 -4.91 3.72 18.65
N LEU A 82 -5.83 4.66 18.39
CA LEU A 82 -5.48 6.02 17.95
C LEU A 82 -4.69 6.79 19.03
N PHE A 83 -5.03 6.61 20.31
CA PHE A 83 -4.30 7.19 21.41
C PHE A 83 -2.86 6.66 21.45
N ARG A 84 -2.70 5.32 21.45
CA ARG A 84 -1.39 4.68 21.51
C ARG A 84 -0.53 5.00 20.28
N LEU A 85 -1.11 5.03 19.07
CA LEU A 85 -0.42 5.50 17.87
C LEU A 85 0.12 6.93 18.04
N GLY A 86 -0.68 7.82 18.61
CA GLY A 86 -0.26 9.20 18.89
C GLY A 86 0.89 9.30 19.89
N GLU A 87 0.96 8.40 20.88
CA GLU A 87 2.08 8.32 21.82
C GLU A 87 3.36 7.78 21.14
N VAL A 88 3.25 6.65 20.45
CA VAL A 88 4.38 5.97 19.78
C VAL A 88 4.98 6.85 18.68
N LEU A 89 4.18 7.65 18.01
CA LEU A 89 4.59 8.57 16.95
C LEU A 89 4.70 10.04 17.42
N SER A 90 4.86 10.28 18.72
CA SER A 90 4.98 11.64 19.30
C SER A 90 6.19 12.43 18.82
N TRP A 91 7.16 11.76 18.19
CA TRP A 91 8.31 12.39 17.52
C TRP A 91 7.94 13.07 16.19
N LEU A 92 6.75 12.81 15.63
CA LEU A 92 6.21 13.50 14.46
C LEU A 92 5.38 14.72 14.87
N PRO A 93 5.52 15.87 14.19
CA PRO A 93 4.78 17.09 14.51
C PRO A 93 3.36 17.11 13.94
N ASP A 94 2.59 18.13 14.32
CA ASP A 94 1.29 18.52 13.75
C ASP A 94 0.34 17.36 13.47
N LYS A 95 0.00 16.63 14.55
CA LYS A 95 -0.92 15.49 14.50
C LYS A 95 -2.37 15.92 14.34
N VAL A 96 -3.04 15.42 13.30
CA VAL A 96 -4.49 15.60 13.08
C VAL A 96 -5.14 14.24 12.93
N THR A 97 -6.23 13.99 13.67
CA THR A 97 -6.99 12.74 13.59
C THR A 97 -8.38 12.99 13.02
N LYS A 98 -8.76 12.23 11.98
CA LYS A 98 -10.11 12.22 11.41
C LYS A 98 -10.75 10.86 11.64
N GLN A 99 -11.86 10.83 12.37
CA GLN A 99 -12.60 9.62 12.68
C GLN A 99 -13.82 9.49 11.76
N LYS A 100 -13.96 8.32 11.14
CA LYS A 100 -15.12 7.90 10.37
C LYS A 100 -15.53 6.50 10.82
N ARG A 101 -16.78 6.10 10.54
CA ARG A 101 -17.32 4.81 10.99
C ARG A 101 -16.43 3.61 10.63
N TYR A 102 -15.89 3.58 9.42
CA TYR A 102 -15.16 2.42 8.88
C TYR A 102 -13.68 2.68 8.62
N ASN A 103 -13.28 3.94 8.47
CA ASN A 103 -11.90 4.32 8.22
C ASN A 103 -11.52 5.49 9.12
N ASN A 104 -10.49 5.29 9.91
CA ASN A 104 -9.92 6.32 10.77
C ASN A 104 -8.56 6.72 10.24
N THR A 105 -8.28 8.01 10.19
CA THR A 105 -7.05 8.52 9.58
C THR A 105 -6.33 9.43 10.55
N MET A 106 -5.04 9.20 10.70
CA MET A 106 -4.12 10.10 11.41
C MET A 106 -3.16 10.71 10.39
N PHE A 107 -2.99 12.02 10.44
CA PHE A 107 -2.06 12.77 9.61
C PHE A 107 -1.01 13.42 10.49
N PHE A 108 0.22 13.42 10.00
CA PHE A 108 1.31 14.23 10.52
C PHE A 108 1.79 15.13 9.38
N ARG A 109 1.85 16.44 9.62
CA ARG A 109 2.27 17.41 8.63
C ARG A 109 3.63 17.95 9.01
N MET A 110 4.50 18.10 8.04
CA MET A 110 5.86 18.59 8.22
C MET A 110 6.35 19.24 6.92
N GLU A 111 7.51 19.83 6.94
CA GLU A 111 8.20 20.35 5.78
C GLU A 111 9.44 19.51 5.51
N SER A 112 9.78 19.34 4.21
CA SER A 112 11.01 18.66 3.83
C SER A 112 12.23 19.50 4.25
N GLU A 113 13.33 18.83 4.60
CA GLU A 113 14.56 19.48 5.02
C GLU A 113 15.35 20.08 3.83
N VAL A 114 15.39 19.36 2.71
CA VAL A 114 16.21 19.75 1.55
C VAL A 114 15.45 20.70 0.65
N PRO A 115 16.04 21.86 0.27
CA PRO A 115 15.42 22.77 -0.69
C PRO A 115 15.27 22.17 -2.09
N PRO A 116 14.19 22.49 -2.83
CA PRO A 116 13.11 23.39 -2.42
C PRO A 116 12.24 22.73 -1.35
N VAL A 117 12.04 23.46 -0.23
CA VAL A 117 11.21 22.98 0.89
C VAL A 117 9.78 22.73 0.41
N GLN A 118 9.28 21.54 0.67
CA GLN A 118 7.96 21.08 0.26
C GLN A 118 7.15 20.57 1.45
N PRO A 119 5.82 20.76 1.45
CA PRO A 119 4.97 20.14 2.46
C PRO A 119 5.04 18.61 2.36
N LEU A 120 5.38 17.95 3.46
CA LEU A 120 5.30 16.50 3.62
C LEU A 120 4.11 16.15 4.51
N ARG A 121 3.49 15.01 4.23
CA ARG A 121 2.37 14.52 5.01
C ARG A 121 2.42 13.01 5.13
N LEU A 122 2.75 12.52 6.32
CA LEU A 122 2.51 11.10 6.61
C LEU A 122 1.03 10.89 6.89
N LYS A 123 0.38 10.01 6.14
CA LYS A 123 -0.99 9.55 6.34
C LYS A 123 -0.96 8.11 6.83
N ILE A 124 -1.62 7.87 7.97
CA ILE A 124 -1.89 6.52 8.49
C ILE A 124 -3.39 6.31 8.44
N GLU A 125 -3.84 5.37 7.64
CA GLU A 125 -5.25 5.01 7.51
C GLU A 125 -5.52 3.66 8.14
N ILE A 126 -6.53 3.57 9.01
CA ILE A 126 -6.92 2.33 9.68
C ILE A 126 -8.33 1.95 9.23
N ASN A 127 -8.44 0.85 8.50
CA ASN A 127 -9.72 0.23 8.20
C ASN A 127 -10.23 -0.49 9.46
N CYS A 128 -11.45 -0.13 9.86
CA CYS A 128 -12.15 -0.69 11.03
C CYS A 128 -13.44 -1.42 10.62
N TYR A 129 -13.42 -2.05 9.45
CA TYR A 129 -14.58 -2.75 8.90
C TYR A 129 -14.24 -4.16 8.42
N GLU A 130 -13.09 -4.32 7.77
CA GLU A 130 -12.64 -5.60 7.22
C GLU A 130 -11.80 -6.37 8.27
N HIS A 131 -12.42 -6.79 9.37
CA HIS A 131 -11.78 -7.52 10.48
C HIS A 131 -11.51 -8.99 10.17
N PHE A 132 -11.29 -9.34 8.91
CA PHE A 132 -11.05 -10.72 8.48
C PHE A 132 -9.84 -10.81 7.54
N ASN A 133 -9.39 -12.02 7.35
CA ASN A 133 -8.43 -12.41 6.33
C ASN A 133 -8.86 -13.75 5.74
N VAL A 134 -8.38 -14.06 4.54
CA VAL A 134 -8.75 -15.28 3.80
C VAL A 134 -7.67 -16.35 3.95
N LEU A 135 -6.40 -15.96 3.87
CA LEU A 135 -5.26 -16.86 3.85
C LEU A 135 -4.43 -16.84 5.15
N GLY A 136 -4.93 -16.17 6.18
CA GLY A 136 -4.22 -15.96 7.41
C GLY A 136 -3.25 -14.77 7.39
N LEU A 137 -2.99 -14.21 8.56
CA LEU A 137 -1.97 -13.20 8.75
C LEU A 137 -0.60 -13.86 8.98
N GLN A 138 0.44 -13.17 8.58
CA GLN A 138 1.82 -13.61 8.81
C GLN A 138 2.67 -12.47 9.36
N LYS A 139 3.81 -12.81 9.94
CA LYS A 139 4.81 -11.86 10.39
C LYS A 139 5.96 -11.82 9.40
N MET A 140 6.33 -10.62 8.98
CA MET A 140 7.43 -10.37 8.05
C MET A 140 8.50 -9.57 8.74
N PRO A 141 9.78 -10.00 8.68
CA PRO A 141 10.88 -9.23 9.21
C PRO A 141 11.03 -7.92 8.41
N PHE A 142 11.26 -6.84 9.12
CA PHE A 142 11.48 -5.51 8.53
C PHE A 142 12.60 -4.81 9.27
N GLU A 143 13.60 -4.32 8.54
CA GLU A 143 14.78 -3.69 9.09
C GLU A 143 15.05 -2.36 8.38
N VAL A 144 15.54 -1.40 9.13
CA VAL A 144 15.97 -0.07 8.67
C VAL A 144 17.39 0.17 9.12
N HIS A 145 18.26 0.51 8.18
CA HIS A 145 19.67 0.80 8.43
C HIS A 145 19.99 2.18 7.86
N ASN A 146 20.03 3.17 8.72
CA ASN A 146 20.43 4.55 8.41
C ASN A 146 21.00 5.19 9.67
N SER A 147 21.99 6.06 9.52
CA SER A 147 22.68 6.70 10.66
C SER A 147 21.77 7.63 11.48
N TRP A 148 20.65 8.12 10.91
CA TRP A 148 19.62 8.85 11.66
C TRP A 148 18.72 7.92 12.49
N PHE A 149 18.40 6.74 11.93
CA PHE A 149 17.58 5.77 12.59
C PHE A 149 17.87 4.36 12.08
N SER A 150 18.19 3.47 12.99
CA SER A 150 18.30 2.04 12.73
C SER A 150 17.37 1.28 13.66
N GLY A 151 16.72 0.26 13.15
CA GLY A 151 15.81 -0.56 13.94
C GLY A 151 15.21 -1.72 13.14
N LYS A 152 14.63 -2.67 13.86
CA LYS A 152 14.00 -3.85 13.28
C LYS A 152 12.70 -4.17 14.02
N CYS A 153 11.76 -4.81 13.32
CA CYS A 153 10.52 -5.33 13.89
C CYS A 153 10.01 -6.51 13.08
N GLU A 154 8.97 -7.17 13.58
CA GLU A 154 8.16 -8.12 12.83
C GLU A 154 6.81 -7.49 12.50
N ILE A 155 6.56 -7.22 11.23
CA ILE A 155 5.32 -6.61 10.76
C ILE A 155 4.25 -7.67 10.56
N THR A 156 3.13 -7.57 11.27
CA THR A 156 1.92 -8.36 11.01
C THR A 156 1.28 -7.87 9.71
N THR A 157 1.13 -8.75 8.73
CA THR A 157 0.61 -8.42 7.39
C THR A 157 -0.12 -9.60 6.77
N TYR A 158 -0.76 -9.37 5.65
CA TYR A 158 -1.43 -10.37 4.81
C TYR A 158 -0.42 -11.10 3.93
N THR A 159 -0.76 -12.30 3.46
CA THR A 159 0.04 -12.99 2.44
C THR A 159 0.09 -12.17 1.14
N LEU A 160 1.13 -12.40 0.31
CA LEU A 160 1.24 -11.73 -0.98
C LEU A 160 -0.01 -11.95 -1.86
N ASN A 161 -0.51 -13.18 -1.93
CA ASN A 161 -1.68 -13.51 -2.73
C ASN A 161 -2.94 -12.77 -2.26
N GLU A 162 -3.11 -12.60 -0.95
CA GLU A 162 -4.24 -11.85 -0.39
C GLU A 162 -4.12 -10.34 -0.66
N LEU A 163 -2.92 -9.75 -0.52
CA LEU A 163 -2.69 -8.36 -0.93
C LEU A 163 -3.01 -8.13 -2.41
N ILE A 164 -2.62 -9.06 -3.29
CA ILE A 164 -2.91 -8.98 -4.71
C ILE A 164 -4.41 -9.17 -5.00
N GLY A 165 -5.11 -10.04 -4.29
CA GLY A 165 -6.57 -10.15 -4.37
C GLY A 165 -7.29 -8.85 -3.99
N THR A 166 -6.82 -8.15 -2.93
CA THR A 166 -7.34 -6.82 -2.58
C THR A 166 -6.98 -5.75 -3.61
N LYS A 167 -5.83 -5.87 -4.29
CA LYS A 167 -5.45 -4.97 -5.41
C LYS A 167 -6.33 -5.18 -6.64
N LEU A 168 -6.68 -6.41 -6.97
CA LEU A 168 -7.59 -6.73 -8.06
C LEU A 168 -9.00 -6.13 -7.78
N ARG A 169 -9.49 -6.20 -6.53
CA ARG A 169 -10.69 -5.50 -6.09
C ARG A 169 -10.54 -3.97 -6.26
N ALA A 170 -9.44 -3.40 -5.80
CA ALA A 170 -9.20 -1.96 -5.89
C ALA A 170 -9.15 -1.50 -7.35
N LEU A 171 -8.54 -2.28 -8.25
CA LEU A 171 -8.52 -2.01 -9.69
C LEU A 171 -9.93 -1.89 -10.26
N TYR A 172 -10.88 -2.72 -9.83
CA TYR A 172 -12.28 -2.60 -10.24
C TYR A 172 -12.96 -1.37 -9.64
N GLN A 173 -12.79 -1.14 -8.33
CA GLN A 173 -13.57 -0.16 -7.57
C GLN A 173 -13.12 1.29 -7.75
N ARG A 174 -11.84 1.55 -8.04
CA ARG A 174 -11.29 2.90 -8.13
C ARG A 174 -10.51 3.15 -9.42
N LYS A 175 -10.28 4.43 -9.76
CA LYS A 175 -9.57 4.84 -10.98
C LYS A 175 -8.12 5.22 -10.65
N LYS A 176 -7.29 4.22 -10.29
CA LYS A 176 -5.87 4.41 -9.98
C LYS A 176 -5.01 3.45 -10.78
N GLY A 177 -4.19 4.00 -11.70
CA GLY A 177 -3.30 3.22 -12.57
C GLY A 177 -2.26 2.42 -11.79
N ARG A 178 -1.86 2.90 -10.60
CA ARG A 178 -0.96 2.18 -9.69
C ARG A 178 -1.49 0.80 -9.24
N ASP A 179 -2.81 0.58 -9.23
CA ASP A 179 -3.34 -0.74 -8.89
C ASP A 179 -3.08 -1.75 -10.02
N LEU A 180 -3.14 -1.31 -11.29
CA LEU A 180 -2.78 -2.11 -12.44
C LEU A 180 -1.26 -2.36 -12.50
N PHE A 181 -0.45 -1.34 -12.20
CA PHE A 181 1.00 -1.47 -12.10
C PHE A 181 1.42 -2.49 -11.03
N ASP A 182 0.85 -2.40 -9.82
CA ASP A 182 1.14 -3.32 -8.73
C ASP A 182 0.81 -4.77 -9.10
N LEU A 183 -0.30 -5.00 -9.80
CA LEU A 183 -0.68 -6.33 -10.31
C LEU A 183 0.32 -6.85 -11.35
N GLN A 184 0.75 -6.01 -12.29
CA GLN A 184 1.76 -6.39 -13.28
C GLN A 184 3.07 -6.81 -12.61
N VAL A 185 3.63 -5.96 -11.74
CA VAL A 185 4.90 -6.24 -11.05
C VAL A 185 4.81 -7.51 -10.21
N ALA A 186 3.69 -7.73 -9.53
CA ALA A 186 3.48 -8.93 -8.75
C ALA A 186 3.45 -10.18 -9.65
N LEU A 187 2.79 -10.14 -10.80
CA LEU A 187 2.77 -11.25 -11.77
C LEU A 187 4.15 -11.52 -12.35
N GLU A 188 4.89 -10.48 -12.71
CA GLU A 188 6.26 -10.60 -13.25
C GLU A 188 7.26 -11.16 -12.21
N SER A 189 6.97 -11.03 -10.91
CA SER A 189 7.78 -11.63 -9.85
C SER A 189 7.77 -13.17 -9.83
N GLY A 190 6.77 -13.79 -10.48
CA GLY A 190 6.58 -15.25 -10.50
C GLY A 190 6.17 -15.87 -9.16
N LYS A 191 5.83 -15.06 -8.14
CA LYS A 191 5.51 -15.52 -6.78
C LYS A 191 4.00 -15.65 -6.53
N ILE A 192 3.16 -15.49 -7.54
CA ILE A 192 1.71 -15.40 -7.42
C ILE A 192 1.04 -16.77 -7.67
N ASP A 193 0.20 -17.19 -6.74
CA ASP A 193 -0.77 -18.26 -6.93
C ASP A 193 -2.11 -17.66 -7.39
N VAL A 194 -2.41 -17.83 -8.66
CA VAL A 194 -3.59 -17.24 -9.32
C VAL A 194 -4.90 -17.68 -8.67
N ALA A 195 -5.03 -18.96 -8.30
CA ALA A 195 -6.24 -19.49 -7.69
C ALA A 195 -6.51 -18.83 -6.31
N ARG A 196 -5.46 -18.67 -5.50
CA ARG A 196 -5.55 -18.00 -4.21
C ARG A 196 -5.86 -16.52 -4.33
N VAL A 197 -5.30 -15.84 -5.33
CA VAL A 197 -5.61 -14.42 -5.60
C VAL A 197 -7.09 -14.26 -5.94
N LEU A 198 -7.63 -15.12 -6.82
CA LEU A 198 -9.04 -15.07 -7.22
C LEU A 198 -9.98 -15.43 -6.04
N GLU A 199 -9.61 -16.39 -5.20
CA GLU A 199 -10.33 -16.70 -3.96
C GLU A 199 -10.43 -15.45 -3.06
N CYS A 200 -9.31 -14.78 -2.81
CA CYS A 200 -9.27 -13.56 -2.00
C CYS A 200 -10.10 -12.45 -2.65
N TYR A 201 -9.91 -12.19 -3.96
CA TYR A 201 -10.68 -11.20 -4.69
C TYR A 201 -12.19 -11.42 -4.51
N GLN A 202 -12.66 -12.66 -4.70
CA GLN A 202 -14.06 -13.00 -4.58
C GLN A 202 -14.59 -12.74 -3.16
N LYS A 203 -13.88 -13.22 -2.12
CA LYS A 203 -14.27 -13.02 -0.72
C LYS A 203 -14.35 -11.55 -0.32
N TYR A 204 -13.37 -10.76 -0.73
CA TYR A 204 -13.36 -9.31 -0.47
C TYR A 204 -14.42 -8.54 -1.28
N MET A 205 -14.78 -9.01 -2.47
CA MET A 205 -15.88 -8.43 -3.24
C MET A 205 -17.23 -8.78 -2.62
N GLU A 206 -17.50 -10.05 -2.28
CA GLU A 206 -18.71 -10.50 -1.60
C GLU A 206 -19.00 -9.72 -0.31
N PHE A 207 -17.95 -9.31 0.40
CA PHE A 207 -18.10 -8.52 1.63
C PHE A 207 -18.58 -7.09 1.40
N VAL A 208 -18.29 -6.47 0.26
CA VAL A 208 -18.58 -5.06 -0.01
C VAL A 208 -19.71 -4.82 -1.01
N VAL A 209 -20.10 -5.83 -1.79
CA VAL A 209 -21.16 -5.73 -2.81
C VAL A 209 -22.09 -6.94 -2.73
N GLU A 210 -23.37 -6.71 -3.03
CA GLU A 210 -24.38 -7.80 -3.07
C GLU A 210 -24.10 -8.82 -4.19
N LYS A 211 -23.51 -8.35 -5.30
CA LYS A 211 -23.21 -9.17 -6.46
C LYS A 211 -21.80 -8.87 -7.00
N VAL A 212 -20.95 -9.89 -6.98
CA VAL A 212 -19.60 -9.81 -7.55
C VAL A 212 -19.67 -9.50 -9.04
N PRO A 213 -18.84 -8.58 -9.56
CA PRO A 213 -18.84 -8.24 -10.98
C PRO A 213 -18.56 -9.43 -11.87
N THR A 214 -19.32 -9.54 -12.95
CA THR A 214 -19.06 -10.52 -14.01
C THR A 214 -17.83 -10.12 -14.83
N TYR A 215 -17.31 -11.08 -15.59
CA TYR A 215 -16.25 -10.83 -16.58
C TYR A 215 -16.57 -9.62 -17.47
N LYS A 216 -17.75 -9.58 -18.09
CA LYS A 216 -18.17 -8.49 -18.98
C LYS A 216 -18.14 -7.13 -18.27
N GLN A 217 -18.64 -7.06 -17.04
CA GLN A 217 -18.62 -5.82 -16.25
C GLN A 217 -17.19 -5.38 -15.92
N PHE A 218 -16.30 -6.32 -15.60
CA PHE A 218 -14.91 -6.00 -15.32
C PHE A 218 -14.20 -5.45 -16.58
N VAL A 219 -14.37 -6.12 -17.72
CA VAL A 219 -13.78 -5.68 -18.99
C VAL A 219 -14.27 -4.28 -19.36
N GLN A 220 -15.58 -4.03 -19.36
CA GLN A 220 -16.15 -2.71 -19.65
C GLN A 220 -15.62 -1.61 -18.71
N ASN A 221 -15.49 -1.94 -17.41
CA ASN A 221 -14.94 -1.02 -16.42
C ASN A 221 -13.47 -0.64 -16.76
N MET A 222 -12.67 -1.63 -17.19
CA MET A 222 -11.28 -1.39 -17.55
C MET A 222 -11.13 -0.62 -18.88
N GLU A 223 -11.94 -0.92 -19.89
CA GLU A 223 -11.95 -0.17 -21.16
C GLU A 223 -12.22 1.31 -20.95
N LEU A 224 -13.16 1.65 -20.07
CA LEU A 224 -13.41 3.05 -19.69
C LEU A 224 -12.22 3.69 -18.96
N LYS A 225 -11.57 2.96 -18.06
CA LYS A 225 -10.40 3.47 -17.30
C LYS A 225 -9.20 3.71 -18.20
N LEU A 226 -8.95 2.83 -19.15
CA LEU A 226 -7.85 2.96 -20.12
C LEU A 226 -8.01 4.15 -21.10
N GLN A 227 -9.17 4.81 -21.11
CA GLN A 227 -9.42 6.06 -21.83
C GLN A 227 -9.31 7.30 -20.93
N THR A 228 -9.07 7.12 -19.64
CA THR A 228 -9.09 8.22 -18.65
C THR A 228 -7.66 8.73 -18.40
N PRO A 229 -7.35 10.01 -18.68
CA PRO A 229 -6.00 10.57 -18.49
C PRO A 229 -5.46 10.39 -17.06
N GLU A 230 -6.31 10.55 -16.04
CA GLU A 230 -5.93 10.40 -14.62
C GLU A 230 -5.52 8.97 -14.28
N PHE A 231 -6.08 7.98 -14.97
CA PHE A 231 -5.69 6.58 -14.80
C PHE A 231 -4.36 6.29 -15.50
N LEU A 232 -4.19 6.78 -16.70
CA LEU A 232 -3.00 6.56 -17.51
C LEU A 232 -1.75 7.26 -16.94
N GLY A 233 -1.91 8.48 -16.40
CA GLY A 233 -0.83 9.28 -15.84
C GLY A 233 -0.55 9.05 -14.34
N ASP A 234 -1.33 8.21 -13.65
CA ASP A 234 -1.19 8.01 -12.18
C ASP A 234 0.20 7.49 -11.76
N MET A 235 0.94 6.87 -12.69
CA MET A 235 2.27 6.31 -12.43
C MET A 235 3.43 7.25 -12.75
N ASP A 236 3.23 8.32 -13.51
CA ASP A 236 4.32 9.13 -14.07
C ASP A 236 5.27 9.71 -12.99
N ILE A 237 4.73 10.07 -11.83
CA ILE A 237 5.50 10.63 -10.71
C ILE A 237 5.94 9.59 -9.67
N LEU A 238 5.42 8.37 -9.73
CA LEU A 238 5.65 7.33 -8.72
C LEU A 238 6.78 6.36 -9.09
N LEU A 239 7.18 6.31 -10.36
CA LEU A 239 8.25 5.43 -10.83
C LEU A 239 9.62 5.90 -10.31
N ARG A 240 10.54 4.94 -10.16
CA ARG A 240 11.94 5.25 -9.85
C ARG A 240 12.58 6.03 -11.00
N GLY A 241 13.53 6.91 -10.66
CA GLY A 241 14.34 7.59 -11.66
C GLY A 241 15.02 6.58 -12.60
N GLY A 242 14.92 6.83 -13.92
CA GLY A 242 15.47 5.93 -14.94
C GLY A 242 14.69 4.63 -15.20
N ALA A 243 13.57 4.39 -14.51
CA ALA A 243 12.72 3.24 -14.79
C ALA A 243 12.06 3.35 -16.18
N GLU A 244 11.81 2.18 -16.81
CA GLU A 244 11.03 2.13 -18.03
C GLU A 244 9.63 2.69 -17.81
N ARG A 245 9.13 3.45 -18.78
CA ARG A 245 7.79 4.04 -18.69
C ARG A 245 6.73 2.96 -18.60
N PHE A 246 5.83 3.09 -17.64
CA PHE A 246 4.69 2.18 -17.49
C PHE A 246 3.79 2.16 -18.73
N ASN A 247 3.45 0.97 -19.20
CA ASN A 247 2.52 0.78 -20.30
C ASN A 247 1.21 0.12 -19.80
N PRO A 248 0.15 0.91 -19.55
CA PRO A 248 -1.10 0.42 -19.00
C PRO A 248 -1.78 -0.64 -19.88
N ASN A 249 -1.68 -0.54 -21.21
CA ASN A 249 -2.30 -1.51 -22.12
C ASN A 249 -1.63 -2.86 -22.02
N ARG A 250 -0.29 -2.91 -22.03
CA ARG A 250 0.47 -4.17 -21.84
C ARG A 250 0.18 -4.79 -20.48
N ALA A 251 0.14 -3.97 -19.43
CA ALA A 251 -0.20 -4.43 -18.08
C ALA A 251 -1.62 -5.00 -18.00
N TYR A 252 -2.58 -4.33 -18.66
CA TYR A 252 -3.96 -4.82 -18.70
C TYR A 252 -4.08 -6.15 -19.42
N GLU A 253 -3.44 -6.32 -20.57
CA GLU A 253 -3.45 -7.61 -21.30
C GLU A 253 -2.91 -8.76 -20.41
N LEU A 254 -1.82 -8.52 -19.67
CA LEU A 254 -1.26 -9.51 -18.75
C LEU A 254 -2.26 -9.83 -17.61
N VAL A 255 -2.80 -8.81 -16.95
CA VAL A 255 -3.75 -8.97 -15.84
C VAL A 255 -5.05 -9.59 -16.32
N LYS A 256 -5.55 -9.20 -17.51
CA LYS A 256 -6.74 -9.76 -18.14
C LYS A 256 -6.58 -11.25 -18.35
N LYS A 257 -5.54 -11.67 -19.06
CA LYS A 257 -5.25 -13.07 -19.36
C LYS A 257 -5.07 -13.92 -18.10
N THR A 258 -4.45 -13.35 -17.05
CA THR A 258 -4.09 -14.12 -15.86
C THR A 258 -5.22 -14.21 -14.84
N PHE A 259 -6.03 -13.16 -14.68
CA PHE A 259 -7.08 -13.11 -13.65
C PHE A 259 -8.47 -12.98 -14.25
N ILE A 260 -8.71 -11.99 -15.14
CA ILE A 260 -10.06 -11.62 -15.56
C ILE A 260 -10.68 -12.71 -16.43
N ASP A 261 -9.91 -13.31 -17.36
CA ASP A 261 -10.36 -14.38 -18.23
C ASP A 261 -10.68 -15.69 -17.47
N LEU A 262 -10.32 -15.77 -16.19
CA LEU A 262 -10.67 -16.88 -15.30
C LEU A 262 -11.91 -16.60 -14.43
N MET A 263 -12.47 -15.40 -14.51
CA MET A 263 -13.67 -15.04 -13.76
C MET A 263 -14.92 -15.72 -14.34
N PRO A 264 -15.98 -15.95 -13.52
CA PRO A 264 -17.24 -16.50 -14.01
C PRO A 264 -17.85 -15.67 -15.15
N GLY A 265 -18.36 -16.32 -16.19
CA GLY A 265 -18.94 -15.69 -17.38
C GLY A 265 -17.94 -15.23 -18.44
N SER A 266 -16.71 -15.71 -18.39
CA SER A 266 -15.67 -15.40 -19.40
C SER A 266 -15.78 -16.21 -20.69
N ARG A 267 -16.59 -17.28 -20.71
CA ARG A 267 -16.70 -18.25 -21.83
C ARG A 267 -18.04 -18.23 -22.54
N ASP A 268 -18.88 -17.20 -22.28
CA ASP A 268 -20.18 -17.02 -22.97
C ASP A 268 -20.07 -16.00 -24.10
#